data_39732330d365dcc6b317a7634b1e34a0
#
_entry.id   39732330d365dcc6b317a7634b1e34a0
#
_cell.length_a   1.000
_cell.length_b   1.000
_cell.length_c   1.000
_cell.angle_alpha   90.00
_cell.angle_beta   90.00
_cell.angle_gamma   90.00
#
_symmetry.space_group_name_H-M   'P 1'
#
loop_
_entity.id
_entity.type
_entity.pdbx_description
1 polymer ?
#
loop_
_entity_poly.entity_id
_entity_poly.type
_entity_poly.pdbx_seq_one_letter_code
_entity_poly.pdbx_strand_id
1 'polypeptide(L)'
;QLKRIGASCDWSRTRFTLDPDYARAVREVFVRLWEQGLIYRGHRVIHWCPRCLTALSDEEAEFKEATGTLYYIRYPLADGSGHVTVATTRPETLLGDTAVVVHPEDPRGAPYVGKRVKLPLTSVEIPILADPSVEKEFGTGFVKVTPAHDANDFEIGVRHGLAMPLVLREDGTMGDDGGDRKGDPAPRVPAEIQGLDRFAARKRIVHVLEAQGLLTKTESHQHAVRHCYRCDSIVEPRLSDQWFVKMKPLAEPVLAAYRAGEFRFVPERWEATFEHWMDNIRDWNISRQLWWGHRIPVFSCTACAHQWADREDPKACPKCGGAVEQDPDVLDTWFSSWLWPFATLGWPEDTPDLRRYYPGHTLVTAPEILFFWVARMLMAGYHFMGKQPFTTVYLTGTARDMQHRRMSKSLGSGIDPLDVVGLYGADALRWALLAGGALGA
;
A
#
# COMPACT_ATOMS: atom_id res chain seq x y z
N GLN A 1 10.40 -4.31 30.04
CA GLN A 1 10.40 -2.83 30.09
C GLN A 1 9.13 -2.31 30.79
N LEU A 2 7.91 -2.60 30.31
CA LEU A 2 6.65 -2.05 30.85
C LEU A 2 6.50 -2.22 32.37
N LYS A 3 6.80 -3.41 32.91
CA LYS A 3 6.78 -3.65 34.38
C LYS A 3 7.76 -2.74 35.13
N ARG A 4 8.95 -2.51 34.58
CA ARG A 4 9.99 -1.66 35.19
C ARG A 4 9.63 -0.17 35.16
N ILE A 5 8.89 0.26 34.15
CA ILE A 5 8.38 1.64 34.05
C ILE A 5 7.14 1.83 34.96
N GLY A 6 6.60 0.76 35.55
CA GLY A 6 5.45 0.83 36.44
C GLY A 6 4.10 0.90 35.72
N ALA A 7 3.98 0.29 34.53
CA ALA A 7 2.69 0.15 33.88
C ALA A 7 1.74 -0.75 34.70
N SER A 8 0.57 -0.25 35.03
CA SER A 8 -0.45 -0.94 35.83
C SER A 8 -1.41 -1.75 34.94
N CYS A 9 -0.91 -2.86 34.39
CA CYS A 9 -1.71 -3.77 33.57
C CYS A 9 -2.06 -5.03 34.34
N ASP A 10 -3.16 -5.68 33.99
CA ASP A 10 -3.43 -7.05 34.43
C ASP A 10 -2.59 -8.03 33.61
N TRP A 11 -1.41 -8.36 34.12
CA TRP A 11 -0.43 -9.21 33.47
C TRP A 11 -0.88 -10.67 33.31
N SER A 12 -1.93 -11.09 34.01
CA SER A 12 -2.54 -12.42 33.86
C SER A 12 -3.36 -12.53 32.57
N ARG A 13 -3.75 -11.39 31.97
CA ARG A 13 -4.56 -11.29 30.76
C ARG A 13 -3.72 -10.93 29.53
N THR A 14 -2.44 -11.27 29.52
CA THR A 14 -1.56 -11.06 28.36
C THR A 14 -2.11 -11.83 27.16
N ARG A 15 -2.21 -11.17 26.01
CA ARG A 15 -2.65 -11.74 24.74
C ARG A 15 -1.63 -11.50 23.64
N PHE A 16 -1.58 -12.42 22.71
CA PHE A 16 -0.80 -12.32 21.49
C PHE A 16 -1.72 -12.58 20.28
N THR A 17 -1.54 -11.84 19.19
CA THR A 17 -2.42 -11.93 18.02
C THR A 17 -2.36 -13.30 17.33
N LEU A 18 -1.34 -14.12 17.56
CA LEU A 18 -1.23 -15.50 17.07
C LEU A 18 -1.62 -16.56 18.12
N ASP A 19 -2.19 -16.17 19.27
CA ASP A 19 -2.82 -17.15 20.17
C ASP A 19 -3.93 -17.90 19.42
N PRO A 20 -4.13 -19.21 19.66
CA PRO A 20 -5.07 -20.02 18.88
C PRO A 20 -6.51 -19.51 18.84
N ASP A 21 -7.01 -19.01 19.97
CA ASP A 21 -8.35 -18.42 20.07
C ASP A 21 -8.44 -17.07 19.33
N TYR A 22 -7.39 -16.26 19.38
CA TYR A 22 -7.32 -15.02 18.61
C TYR A 22 -7.19 -15.28 17.11
N ALA A 23 -6.36 -16.23 16.69
CA ALA A 23 -6.21 -16.64 15.29
C ALA A 23 -7.53 -17.15 14.70
N ARG A 24 -8.35 -17.85 15.51
CA ARG A 24 -9.71 -18.26 15.13
C ARG A 24 -10.62 -17.04 14.89
N ALA A 25 -10.54 -16.01 15.72
CA ALA A 25 -11.28 -14.77 15.51
C ALA A 25 -10.87 -14.05 14.22
N VAL A 26 -9.58 -13.99 13.92
CA VAL A 26 -9.05 -13.44 12.66
C VAL A 26 -9.63 -14.18 11.45
N ARG A 27 -9.62 -15.51 11.52
CA ARG A 27 -10.15 -16.37 10.45
C ARG A 27 -11.67 -16.20 10.29
N GLU A 28 -12.41 -16.12 11.39
CA GLU A 28 -13.86 -15.86 11.38
C GLU A 28 -14.19 -14.54 10.69
N VAL A 29 -13.45 -13.47 10.99
CA VAL A 29 -13.61 -12.17 10.34
C VAL A 29 -13.36 -12.25 8.84
N PHE A 30 -12.29 -12.92 8.42
CA PHE A 30 -12.00 -13.09 7.00
C PHE A 30 -13.15 -13.79 6.28
N VAL A 31 -13.63 -14.92 6.83
CA VAL A 31 -14.70 -15.70 6.22
C VAL A 31 -16.01 -14.91 6.16
N ARG A 32 -16.39 -14.18 7.22
CA ARG A 32 -17.58 -13.31 7.20
C ARG A 32 -17.50 -12.23 6.13
N LEU A 33 -16.36 -11.55 6.01
CA LEU A 33 -16.17 -10.54 4.95
C LEU A 33 -16.18 -11.15 3.55
N TRP A 34 -15.67 -12.37 3.39
CA TRP A 34 -15.74 -13.12 2.15
C TRP A 34 -17.19 -13.47 1.80
N GLU A 35 -17.95 -14.05 2.73
CA GLU A 35 -19.38 -14.39 2.57
C GLU A 35 -20.23 -13.17 2.19
N GLN A 36 -19.86 -11.98 2.68
CA GLN A 36 -20.50 -10.70 2.37
C GLN A 36 -20.02 -10.06 1.04
N GLY A 37 -19.06 -10.68 0.36
CA GLY A 37 -18.48 -10.14 -0.88
C GLY A 37 -17.64 -8.87 -0.69
N LEU A 38 -17.17 -8.64 0.55
CA LEU A 38 -16.29 -7.51 0.90
C LEU A 38 -14.80 -7.85 0.69
N ILE A 39 -14.43 -9.14 0.67
CA ILE A 39 -13.09 -9.58 0.27
C ILE A 39 -13.14 -10.06 -1.17
N TYR A 40 -12.16 -9.64 -1.97
CA TYR A 40 -12.01 -10.04 -3.36
C TYR A 40 -10.53 -10.12 -3.76
N ARG A 41 -10.25 -10.90 -4.80
CA ARG A 41 -8.94 -10.92 -5.45
C ARG A 41 -8.94 -9.89 -6.58
N GLY A 42 -7.97 -8.99 -6.60
CA GLY A 42 -7.86 -7.93 -7.59
C GLY A 42 -6.51 -7.94 -8.30
N HIS A 43 -6.54 -7.78 -9.62
CA HIS A 43 -5.36 -7.58 -10.44
C HIS A 43 -5.15 -6.08 -10.58
N ARG A 44 -4.27 -5.50 -9.77
CA ARG A 44 -4.07 -4.03 -9.66
C ARG A 44 -2.60 -3.68 -9.51
N VAL A 45 -2.27 -2.44 -9.83
CA VAL A 45 -0.97 -1.86 -9.44
C VAL A 45 -0.98 -1.60 -7.94
N ILE A 46 -0.04 -2.22 -7.25
CA ILE A 46 0.15 -2.12 -5.81
C ILE A 46 1.54 -1.58 -5.50
N HIS A 47 1.75 -1.16 -4.26
CA HIS A 47 3.08 -0.84 -3.75
C HIS A 47 3.82 -2.14 -3.44
N TRP A 48 4.95 -2.35 -4.11
CA TRP A 48 5.77 -3.54 -3.95
C TRP A 48 7.15 -3.18 -3.41
N CYS A 49 7.61 -3.86 -2.38
CA CYS A 49 8.97 -3.71 -1.89
C CYS A 49 9.90 -4.75 -2.54
N PRO A 50 10.82 -4.37 -3.43
CA PRO A 50 11.68 -5.32 -4.13
C PRO A 50 12.76 -5.96 -3.24
N ARG A 51 13.03 -5.39 -2.06
CA ARG A 51 13.94 -5.98 -1.08
C ARG A 51 13.25 -6.95 -0.13
N CYS A 52 12.03 -6.62 0.33
CA CYS A 52 11.26 -7.49 1.21
C CYS A 52 10.46 -8.54 0.43
N LEU A 53 10.35 -8.40 -0.90
CA LEU A 53 9.58 -9.25 -1.82
C LEU A 53 8.12 -9.40 -1.38
N THR A 54 7.49 -8.27 -1.04
CA THR A 54 6.10 -8.27 -0.56
C THR A 54 5.36 -6.99 -0.93
N ALA A 55 4.04 -7.12 -1.05
CA ALA A 55 3.13 -6.01 -1.18
C ALA A 55 3.07 -5.15 0.10
N LEU A 56 2.75 -3.88 -0.08
CA LEU A 56 2.55 -2.90 0.98
C LEU A 56 1.18 -2.24 0.82
N SER A 57 0.57 -1.82 1.92
CA SER A 57 -0.57 -0.90 1.89
C SER A 57 -0.10 0.54 1.62
N ASP A 58 -1.04 1.44 1.32
CA ASP A 58 -0.72 2.85 1.03
C ASP A 58 0.01 3.51 2.21
N GLU A 59 -0.37 3.19 3.44
CA GLU A 59 0.22 3.73 4.66
C GLU A 59 1.62 3.17 4.96
N GLU A 60 1.93 1.94 4.50
CA GLU A 60 3.24 1.31 4.67
C GLU A 60 4.30 1.81 3.68
N ALA A 61 3.89 2.56 2.66
CA ALA A 61 4.72 3.15 1.63
C ALA A 61 4.90 4.66 1.92
N GLU A 62 5.86 4.99 2.78
CA GLU A 62 6.08 6.35 3.29
C GLU A 62 6.67 7.28 2.24
N PHE A 63 6.15 8.49 2.12
CA PHE A 63 6.73 9.51 1.24
C PHE A 63 7.97 10.15 1.83
N LYS A 64 9.00 10.29 0.99
CA LYS A 64 10.21 11.09 1.29
C LYS A 64 10.50 12.01 0.12
N GLU A 65 10.80 13.27 0.44
CA GLU A 65 11.26 14.24 -0.55
C GLU A 65 12.61 13.81 -1.13
N ALA A 66 12.72 13.84 -2.44
CA ALA A 66 13.93 13.50 -3.16
C ALA A 66 14.18 14.47 -4.32
N THR A 67 15.45 14.75 -4.57
CA THR A 67 15.88 15.45 -5.78
C THR A 67 16.23 14.40 -6.82
N GLY A 68 15.42 14.31 -7.85
CA GLY A 68 15.62 13.42 -8.99
C GLY A 68 15.96 14.18 -10.27
N THR A 69 15.88 13.47 -11.37
CA THR A 69 16.09 14.03 -12.72
C THR A 69 14.86 13.76 -13.55
N LEU A 70 14.36 14.77 -14.24
CA LEU A 70 13.34 14.67 -15.26
C LEU A 70 14.01 14.58 -16.62
N TYR A 71 13.73 13.51 -17.36
CA TYR A 71 14.31 13.18 -18.66
C TYR A 71 13.31 13.48 -19.77
N TYR A 72 13.69 14.27 -20.77
CA TYR A 72 12.89 14.59 -21.94
C TYR A 72 13.32 13.70 -23.12
N ILE A 73 12.45 12.79 -23.52
CA ILE A 73 12.75 11.71 -24.47
C ILE A 73 11.86 11.86 -25.71
N ARG A 74 12.49 11.83 -26.91
CA ARG A 74 11.79 11.81 -28.20
C ARG A 74 11.26 10.41 -28.50
N TYR A 75 9.99 10.32 -28.83
CA TYR A 75 9.33 9.14 -29.38
C TYR A 75 9.06 9.40 -30.85
N PRO A 76 9.82 8.81 -31.81
CA PRO A 76 9.63 9.04 -33.23
C PRO A 76 8.25 8.59 -33.70
N LEU A 77 7.59 9.36 -34.54
CA LEU A 77 6.34 8.95 -35.18
C LEU A 77 6.60 7.75 -36.10
N ALA A 78 5.68 6.78 -36.11
CA ALA A 78 5.81 5.58 -36.92
C ALA A 78 5.84 5.87 -38.42
N ASP A 79 5.15 6.93 -38.85
CA ASP A 79 5.09 7.42 -40.21
C ASP A 79 6.33 8.22 -40.66
N GLY A 80 7.29 8.42 -39.75
CA GLY A 80 8.53 9.18 -40.05
C GLY A 80 8.34 10.71 -40.13
N SER A 81 7.16 11.24 -39.86
CA SER A 81 6.84 12.69 -40.04
C SER A 81 7.39 13.58 -38.89
N GLY A 82 8.08 13.00 -37.89
CA GLY A 82 8.63 13.74 -36.77
C GLY A 82 8.66 12.93 -35.48
N HIS A 83 8.45 13.58 -34.36
CA HIS A 83 8.45 12.94 -33.03
C HIS A 83 7.51 13.70 -32.07
N VAL A 84 7.10 13.04 -30.99
CA VAL A 84 6.59 13.69 -29.78
C VAL A 84 7.64 13.57 -28.68
N THR A 85 7.64 14.47 -27.72
CA THR A 85 8.56 14.43 -26.59
C THR A 85 7.79 14.18 -25.31
N VAL A 86 8.17 13.15 -24.55
CA VAL A 86 7.64 12.85 -23.22
C VAL A 86 8.65 13.24 -22.15
N ALA A 87 8.16 13.55 -20.94
CA ALA A 87 9.01 13.83 -19.78
C ALA A 87 8.76 12.77 -18.69
N THR A 88 9.82 12.18 -18.16
CA THR A 88 9.71 11.13 -17.13
C THR A 88 10.86 11.18 -16.12
N THR A 89 10.56 10.83 -14.87
CA THR A 89 11.58 10.60 -13.84
C THR A 89 12.07 9.14 -13.82
N ARG A 90 11.39 8.25 -14.57
CA ARG A 90 11.61 6.79 -14.58
C ARG A 90 11.85 6.25 -16.01
N PRO A 91 12.97 6.60 -16.65
CA PRO A 91 13.23 6.13 -18.01
C PRO A 91 13.37 4.59 -18.12
N GLU A 92 13.69 3.88 -17.03
CA GLU A 92 13.75 2.42 -17.02
C GLU A 92 12.40 1.75 -17.29
N THR A 93 11.29 2.40 -16.97
CA THR A 93 9.95 1.83 -17.21
C THR A 93 9.42 2.08 -18.62
N LEU A 94 10.11 2.90 -19.44
CA LEU A 94 9.67 3.20 -20.81
C LEU A 94 9.45 1.95 -21.67
N LEU A 95 10.20 0.87 -21.41
CA LEU A 95 10.06 -0.40 -22.11
C LEU A 95 8.69 -1.05 -21.93
N GLY A 96 7.97 -0.68 -20.84
CA GLY A 96 6.62 -1.10 -20.53
C GLY A 96 5.52 -0.16 -21.06
N ASP A 97 5.86 0.89 -21.80
CA ASP A 97 4.86 1.84 -22.30
C ASP A 97 3.96 1.20 -23.34
N THR A 98 2.67 1.49 -23.27
CA THR A 98 1.64 0.96 -24.18
C THR A 98 0.83 2.04 -24.87
N ALA A 99 0.97 3.29 -24.46
CA ALA A 99 0.44 4.45 -25.15
C ALA A 99 1.24 5.71 -24.79
N VAL A 100 1.05 6.76 -25.58
CA VAL A 100 1.26 8.15 -25.18
C VAL A 100 -0.10 8.82 -25.11
N VAL A 101 -0.36 9.60 -24.07
CA VAL A 101 -1.65 10.31 -23.93
C VAL A 101 -1.45 11.81 -23.86
N VAL A 102 -2.49 12.53 -24.33
CA VAL A 102 -2.57 13.99 -24.30
C VAL A 102 -3.96 14.40 -23.80
N HIS A 103 -4.08 15.58 -23.22
CA HIS A 103 -5.39 16.07 -22.83
C HIS A 103 -6.23 16.37 -24.09
N PRO A 104 -7.53 16.00 -24.18
CA PRO A 104 -8.34 16.15 -25.37
C PRO A 104 -8.51 17.61 -25.84
N GLU A 105 -8.41 18.56 -24.91
CA GLU A 105 -8.51 20.01 -25.22
C GLU A 105 -7.13 20.68 -25.40
N ASP A 106 -6.02 19.94 -25.36
CA ASP A 106 -4.70 20.52 -25.61
C ASP A 106 -4.45 20.65 -27.12
N PRO A 107 -4.36 21.87 -27.66
CA PRO A 107 -4.15 22.07 -29.10
C PRO A 107 -2.80 21.55 -29.57
N ARG A 108 -1.81 21.39 -28.71
CA ARG A 108 -0.49 20.83 -29.03
C ARG A 108 -0.58 19.34 -29.34
N GLY A 109 -1.47 18.61 -28.67
CA GLY A 109 -1.68 17.17 -28.84
C GLY A 109 -2.64 16.80 -29.97
N ALA A 110 -3.62 17.65 -30.27
CA ALA A 110 -4.70 17.38 -31.23
C ALA A 110 -4.22 16.82 -32.60
N PRO A 111 -3.13 17.32 -33.23
CA PRO A 111 -2.64 16.80 -34.53
C PRO A 111 -2.05 15.39 -34.48
N TYR A 112 -1.79 14.87 -33.29
CA TYR A 112 -1.11 13.59 -33.07
C TYR A 112 -2.05 12.47 -32.58
N VAL A 113 -3.22 12.79 -32.07
CA VAL A 113 -4.22 11.80 -31.64
C VAL A 113 -4.58 10.87 -32.80
N GLY A 114 -4.53 9.56 -32.56
CA GLY A 114 -4.74 8.51 -33.53
C GLY A 114 -3.48 8.10 -34.33
N LYS A 115 -2.38 8.85 -34.24
CA LYS A 115 -1.09 8.42 -34.77
C LYS A 115 -0.43 7.38 -33.86
N ARG A 116 0.67 6.80 -34.32
CA ARG A 116 1.51 5.88 -33.56
C ARG A 116 2.93 6.41 -33.44
N VAL A 117 3.59 6.05 -32.35
CA VAL A 117 5.01 6.29 -32.11
C VAL A 117 5.77 4.98 -31.99
N LYS A 118 7.04 4.98 -32.40
CA LYS A 118 7.97 3.89 -32.12
C LYS A 118 8.48 4.04 -30.71
N LEU A 119 8.29 2.99 -29.91
CA LEU A 119 8.80 2.95 -28.54
C LEU A 119 10.34 2.83 -28.57
N PRO A 120 11.09 3.80 -28.03
CA PRO A 120 12.54 3.76 -28.04
C PRO A 120 13.12 2.44 -27.52
N LEU A 121 14.25 2.01 -28.07
CA LEU A 121 14.97 0.78 -27.69
C LEU A 121 14.21 -0.53 -27.99
N THR A 122 13.07 -0.46 -28.65
CA THR A 122 12.25 -1.63 -29.03
C THR A 122 11.81 -1.55 -30.48
N SER A 123 11.18 -2.62 -31.00
CA SER A 123 10.49 -2.64 -32.30
C SER A 123 8.98 -2.35 -32.19
N VAL A 124 8.51 -2.01 -31.00
CA VAL A 124 7.08 -1.87 -30.71
C VAL A 124 6.58 -0.48 -31.13
N GLU A 125 5.39 -0.44 -31.70
CA GLU A 125 4.67 0.81 -31.97
C GLU A 125 3.48 0.92 -31.02
N ILE A 126 3.32 2.10 -30.38
CA ILE A 126 2.24 2.40 -29.45
C ILE A 126 1.40 3.58 -29.94
N PRO A 127 0.08 3.62 -29.65
CA PRO A 127 -0.81 4.68 -30.09
C PRO A 127 -0.63 5.98 -29.29
N ILE A 128 -1.00 7.10 -29.91
CA ILE A 128 -1.23 8.37 -29.22
C ILE A 128 -2.75 8.52 -29.03
N LEU A 129 -3.19 8.67 -27.77
CA LEU A 129 -4.60 8.72 -27.37
C LEU A 129 -4.92 10.04 -26.67
N ALA A 130 -6.21 10.38 -26.58
CA ALA A 130 -6.68 11.49 -25.77
C ALA A 130 -7.25 10.95 -24.44
N ASP A 131 -6.82 11.52 -23.31
CA ASP A 131 -7.34 11.17 -21.99
C ASP A 131 -7.49 12.43 -21.10
N PRO A 132 -8.66 12.66 -20.48
CA PRO A 132 -8.93 13.86 -19.69
C PRO A 132 -8.16 13.92 -18.35
N SER A 133 -7.53 12.84 -17.91
CA SER A 133 -6.72 12.82 -16.68
C SER A 133 -5.33 13.46 -16.85
N VAL A 134 -4.93 13.81 -18.09
CA VAL A 134 -3.63 14.46 -18.36
C VAL A 134 -3.65 15.92 -17.94
N GLU A 135 -2.66 16.34 -17.18
CA GLU A 135 -2.46 17.75 -16.82
C GLU A 135 -1.79 18.50 -17.98
N LYS A 136 -2.49 19.47 -18.58
CA LYS A 136 -2.00 20.25 -19.74
C LYS A 136 -0.71 21.01 -19.45
N GLU A 137 -0.57 21.52 -18.23
CA GLU A 137 0.53 22.42 -17.84
C GLU A 137 1.80 21.67 -17.40
N PHE A 138 1.70 20.34 -17.20
CA PHE A 138 2.85 19.56 -16.74
C PHE A 138 3.71 19.04 -17.91
N GLY A 139 5.02 19.23 -17.78
CA GLY A 139 6.01 18.70 -18.74
C GLY A 139 5.82 19.18 -20.17
N THR A 140 5.62 18.24 -21.10
CA THR A 140 5.44 18.53 -22.53
C THR A 140 3.98 18.54 -22.97
N GLY A 141 3.05 18.14 -22.09
CA GLY A 141 1.66 17.85 -22.43
C GLY A 141 1.45 16.45 -23.04
N PHE A 142 2.56 15.71 -23.31
CA PHE A 142 2.55 14.32 -23.76
C PHE A 142 3.01 13.43 -22.61
N VAL A 143 2.17 12.52 -22.16
CA VAL A 143 2.46 11.61 -21.04
C VAL A 143 2.58 10.19 -21.56
N LYS A 144 3.69 9.54 -21.26
CA LYS A 144 3.87 8.10 -21.49
C LYS A 144 2.97 7.31 -20.55
N VAL A 145 2.42 6.21 -20.99
CA VAL A 145 1.53 5.35 -20.19
C VAL A 145 2.17 3.97 -20.00
N THR A 146 2.53 3.67 -18.76
CA THR A 146 3.13 2.38 -18.34
C THR A 146 2.19 1.68 -17.36
N PRO A 147 1.11 1.05 -17.79
CA PRO A 147 0.01 0.63 -16.92
C PRO A 147 0.37 -0.40 -15.86
N ALA A 148 1.46 -1.18 -16.06
CA ALA A 148 1.91 -2.17 -15.10
C ALA A 148 2.81 -1.60 -13.98
N HIS A 149 3.27 -0.32 -14.12
CA HIS A 149 4.29 0.28 -13.24
C HIS A 149 3.94 1.68 -12.73
N ASP A 150 2.70 2.12 -12.90
CA ASP A 150 2.17 3.36 -12.35
C ASP A 150 0.67 3.23 -12.12
N ALA A 151 0.18 3.72 -10.97
CA ALA A 151 -1.24 3.56 -10.60
C ALA A 151 -2.17 4.44 -11.46
N ASN A 152 -1.76 5.65 -11.84
CA ASN A 152 -2.54 6.52 -12.71
C ASN A 152 -2.56 5.97 -14.14
N ASP A 153 -1.41 5.50 -14.61
CA ASP A 153 -1.29 4.86 -15.93
C ASP A 153 -2.12 3.56 -16.00
N PHE A 154 -2.24 2.83 -14.88
CA PHE A 154 -3.11 1.65 -14.80
C PHE A 154 -4.58 2.02 -15.08
N GLU A 155 -5.09 3.09 -14.47
CA GLU A 155 -6.46 3.55 -14.69
C GLU A 155 -6.68 3.99 -16.15
N ILE A 156 -5.69 4.65 -16.75
CA ILE A 156 -5.70 4.98 -18.19
C ILE A 156 -5.71 3.70 -19.02
N GLY A 157 -4.85 2.73 -18.65
CA GLY A 157 -4.77 1.44 -19.31
C GLY A 157 -6.08 0.66 -19.30
N VAL A 158 -6.79 0.66 -18.17
CA VAL A 158 -8.12 0.05 -18.03
C VAL A 158 -9.15 0.75 -18.93
N ARG A 159 -9.22 2.09 -18.88
CA ARG A 159 -10.17 2.87 -19.71
C ARG A 159 -10.00 2.64 -21.20
N HIS A 160 -8.76 2.56 -21.67
CA HIS A 160 -8.43 2.40 -23.10
C HIS A 160 -8.18 0.95 -23.51
N GLY A 161 -8.31 -0.02 -22.61
CA GLY A 161 -8.10 -1.44 -22.90
C GLY A 161 -6.67 -1.78 -23.33
N LEU A 162 -5.65 -1.08 -22.80
CA LEU A 162 -4.26 -1.24 -23.17
C LEU A 162 -3.65 -2.54 -22.61
N ALA A 163 -2.59 -3.02 -23.25
CA ALA A 163 -1.72 -4.05 -22.66
C ALA A 163 -0.99 -3.50 -21.44
N MET A 164 -0.63 -4.38 -20.51
CA MET A 164 0.05 -4.05 -19.26
C MET A 164 1.27 -4.95 -19.03
N PRO A 165 2.30 -4.86 -19.87
CA PRO A 165 3.48 -5.71 -19.76
C PRO A 165 4.32 -5.34 -18.52
N LEU A 166 4.71 -6.35 -17.74
CA LEU A 166 5.66 -6.20 -16.65
C LEU A 166 7.10 -6.25 -17.18
N VAL A 167 7.86 -5.19 -16.96
CA VAL A 167 9.28 -5.07 -17.39
C VAL A 167 10.27 -5.01 -16.22
N LEU A 168 9.75 -5.08 -15.00
CA LEU A 168 10.51 -5.22 -13.76
C LEU A 168 10.05 -6.48 -13.03
N ARG A 169 11.02 -7.29 -12.60
CA ARG A 169 10.78 -8.46 -11.74
C ARG A 169 10.50 -8.07 -10.30
N GLU A 170 10.11 -9.02 -9.49
CA GLU A 170 9.80 -8.81 -8.07
C GLU A 170 11.00 -8.29 -7.27
N ASP A 171 12.21 -8.68 -7.62
CA ASP A 171 13.45 -8.20 -7.00
C ASP A 171 13.90 -6.82 -7.48
N GLY A 172 13.14 -6.18 -8.37
CA GLY A 172 13.46 -4.89 -8.98
C GLY A 172 14.50 -4.94 -10.09
N THR A 173 14.83 -6.13 -10.59
CA THR A 173 15.67 -6.26 -11.79
C THR A 173 14.84 -6.16 -13.06
N MET A 174 15.48 -5.71 -14.15
CA MET A 174 14.81 -5.62 -15.45
C MET A 174 14.57 -7.00 -16.05
N GLY A 175 13.39 -7.20 -16.59
CA GLY A 175 13.05 -8.45 -17.27
C GLY A 175 11.59 -8.50 -17.71
N ASP A 176 11.30 -9.27 -18.74
CA ASP A 176 9.92 -9.56 -19.15
C ASP A 176 9.30 -10.55 -18.15
N ASP A 177 8.52 -10.04 -17.21
CA ASP A 177 7.93 -10.80 -16.09
C ASP A 177 6.41 -11.06 -16.27
N GLY A 178 5.96 -11.11 -17.52
CA GLY A 178 4.55 -11.39 -17.85
C GLY A 178 3.70 -10.14 -17.94
N GLY A 179 2.65 -10.06 -17.12
CA GLY A 179 1.60 -9.04 -17.20
C GLY A 179 0.53 -9.37 -18.26
N ASP A 180 -0.48 -8.51 -18.39
CA ASP A 180 -1.51 -8.64 -19.43
C ASP A 180 -0.99 -8.07 -20.76
N ARG A 181 -0.58 -8.94 -21.65
CA ARG A 181 0.04 -8.52 -22.91
C ARG A 181 -0.94 -8.20 -24.04
N LYS A 182 -2.16 -8.70 -24.02
CA LYS A 182 -3.19 -8.46 -25.06
C LYS A 182 -2.63 -8.49 -26.49
N GLY A 183 -1.81 -9.47 -26.81
CA GLY A 183 -1.19 -9.60 -28.13
C GLY A 183 0.05 -8.73 -28.35
N ASP A 184 0.54 -8.07 -27.33
CA ASP A 184 1.79 -7.32 -27.36
C ASP A 184 3.00 -8.23 -27.64
N PRO A 185 3.88 -7.88 -28.59
CA PRO A 185 5.05 -8.70 -28.90
C PRO A 185 6.05 -8.74 -27.75
N ALA A 186 6.60 -9.91 -27.52
CA ALA A 186 7.70 -10.12 -26.57
C ALA A 186 8.99 -10.48 -27.32
N PRO A 187 10.18 -10.30 -26.74
CA PRO A 187 10.46 -9.59 -25.48
C PRO A 187 10.52 -8.06 -25.68
N ARG A 188 10.19 -7.28 -24.63
CA ARG A 188 10.33 -5.81 -24.65
C ARG A 188 11.64 -5.33 -24.05
N VAL A 189 12.21 -6.09 -23.12
CA VAL A 189 13.46 -5.74 -22.45
C VAL A 189 14.64 -6.24 -23.28
N PRO A 190 15.51 -5.33 -23.81
CA PRO A 190 16.70 -5.72 -24.56
C PRO A 190 17.66 -6.59 -23.75
N ALA A 191 18.36 -7.51 -24.41
CA ALA A 191 19.24 -8.49 -23.76
C ALA A 191 20.32 -7.83 -22.88
N GLU A 192 20.88 -6.69 -23.30
CA GLU A 192 21.90 -5.95 -22.55
C GLU A 192 21.35 -5.21 -21.30
N ILE A 193 20.03 -5.17 -21.13
CA ILE A 193 19.36 -4.54 -19.99
C ILE A 193 18.77 -5.61 -19.06
N GLN A 194 18.50 -6.80 -19.57
CA GLN A 194 17.97 -7.90 -18.76
C GLN A 194 18.84 -8.22 -17.55
N GLY A 195 18.21 -8.39 -16.38
CA GLY A 195 18.86 -8.73 -15.12
C GLY A 195 19.59 -7.57 -14.43
N LEU A 196 19.66 -6.39 -15.04
CA LEU A 196 20.20 -5.21 -14.36
C LEU A 196 19.23 -4.72 -13.28
N ASP A 197 19.78 -4.29 -12.14
CA ASP A 197 19.01 -3.51 -11.17
C ASP A 197 18.40 -2.28 -11.84
N ARG A 198 17.18 -1.91 -11.45
CA ARG A 198 16.41 -0.80 -12.05
C ARG A 198 17.18 0.52 -12.15
N PHE A 199 18.03 0.85 -11.17
CA PHE A 199 18.82 2.09 -11.20
C PHE A 199 20.04 1.98 -12.11
N ALA A 200 20.65 0.79 -12.21
CA ALA A 200 21.69 0.51 -13.18
C ALA A 200 21.12 0.52 -14.60
N ALA A 201 19.96 -0.08 -14.80
CA ALA A 201 19.22 -0.06 -16.06
C ALA A 201 18.85 1.36 -16.48
N ARG A 202 18.36 2.20 -15.55
CA ARG A 202 18.08 3.63 -15.80
C ARG A 202 19.28 4.34 -16.40
N LYS A 203 20.46 4.18 -15.78
CA LYS A 203 21.70 4.78 -16.28
C LYS A 203 22.07 4.27 -17.67
N ARG A 204 21.92 2.96 -17.91
CA ARG A 204 22.22 2.34 -19.20
C ARG A 204 21.26 2.83 -20.29
N ILE A 205 19.96 2.86 -20.01
CA ILE A 205 18.92 3.34 -20.93
C ILE A 205 19.16 4.81 -21.29
N VAL A 206 19.41 5.66 -20.31
CA VAL A 206 19.72 7.08 -20.53
C VAL A 206 20.91 7.25 -21.47
N HIS A 207 22.01 6.51 -21.22
CA HIS A 207 23.20 6.54 -22.08
C HIS A 207 22.91 6.12 -23.52
N VAL A 208 22.10 5.07 -23.73
CA VAL A 208 21.74 4.62 -25.09
C VAL A 208 20.83 5.62 -25.79
N LEU A 209 19.84 6.19 -25.08
CA LEU A 209 18.97 7.24 -25.61
C LEU A 209 19.75 8.51 -26.01
N GLU A 210 20.77 8.86 -25.24
CA GLU A 210 21.67 9.98 -25.54
C GLU A 210 22.50 9.71 -26.80
N ALA A 211 23.10 8.52 -26.90
CA ALA A 211 23.87 8.10 -28.08
C ALA A 211 23.02 8.05 -29.35
N GLN A 212 21.70 7.76 -29.24
CA GLN A 212 20.77 7.76 -30.37
C GLN A 212 20.16 9.15 -30.67
N GLY A 213 20.52 10.18 -29.89
CA GLY A 213 19.96 11.53 -30.06
C GLY A 213 18.47 11.63 -29.66
N LEU A 214 17.96 10.66 -28.90
CA LEU A 214 16.58 10.63 -28.43
C LEU A 214 16.39 11.35 -27.10
N LEU A 215 17.43 11.49 -26.28
CA LEU A 215 17.42 12.32 -25.08
C LEU A 215 17.67 13.78 -25.47
N THR A 216 16.71 14.67 -25.21
CA THR A 216 16.81 16.07 -25.62
C THR A 216 17.27 17.01 -24.51
N LYS A 217 16.87 16.71 -23.29
CA LYS A 217 17.11 17.57 -22.12
C LYS A 217 17.00 16.76 -20.83
N THR A 218 17.69 17.21 -19.80
CA THR A 218 17.51 16.76 -18.41
C THR A 218 17.36 17.96 -17.50
N GLU A 219 16.51 17.83 -16.47
CA GLU A 219 16.29 18.86 -15.46
C GLU A 219 16.30 18.25 -14.05
N SER A 220 16.78 19.01 -13.09
CA SER A 220 16.58 18.66 -11.67
C SER A 220 15.10 18.78 -11.32
N HIS A 221 14.56 17.77 -10.66
CA HIS A 221 13.14 17.72 -10.29
C HIS A 221 12.97 17.27 -8.85
N GLN A 222 12.29 18.11 -8.06
CA GLN A 222 11.89 17.77 -6.70
C GLN A 222 10.59 16.97 -6.75
N HIS A 223 10.57 15.81 -6.15
CA HIS A 223 9.38 14.97 -6.08
C HIS A 223 9.41 14.06 -4.85
N ALA A 224 8.23 13.65 -4.41
CA ALA A 224 8.10 12.68 -3.32
C ALA A 224 8.24 11.26 -3.85
N VAL A 225 9.08 10.45 -3.21
CA VAL A 225 9.31 9.03 -3.54
C VAL A 225 8.84 8.17 -2.38
N ARG A 226 8.12 7.09 -2.68
CA ARG A 226 7.66 6.17 -1.66
C ARG A 226 8.76 5.21 -1.22
N HIS A 227 8.90 5.03 0.09
CA HIS A 227 9.85 4.14 0.73
C HIS A 227 9.13 3.08 1.57
N CYS A 228 9.66 1.88 1.60
CA CYS A 228 9.17 0.81 2.45
C CYS A 228 9.43 1.14 3.92
N TYR A 229 8.39 1.21 4.75
CA TYR A 229 8.49 1.51 6.18
C TYR A 229 9.41 0.55 6.96
N ARG A 230 9.60 -0.69 6.44
CA ARG A 230 10.37 -1.76 7.08
C ARG A 230 11.87 -1.72 6.77
N CYS A 231 12.24 -1.51 5.50
CA CYS A 231 13.62 -1.64 5.04
C CYS A 231 14.18 -0.40 4.34
N ASP A 232 13.37 0.64 4.24
CA ASP A 232 13.70 1.94 3.62
C ASP A 232 14.06 1.89 2.11
N SER A 233 13.85 0.75 1.46
CA SER A 233 14.04 0.65 0.00
C SER A 233 12.95 1.42 -0.72
N ILE A 234 13.31 2.04 -1.87
CA ILE A 234 12.35 2.67 -2.77
C ILE A 234 11.36 1.61 -3.25
N VAL A 235 10.08 1.92 -3.11
CA VAL A 235 8.94 1.08 -3.50
C VAL A 235 8.74 1.12 -5.01
N GLU A 236 8.37 -0.02 -5.60
CA GLU A 236 7.99 -0.14 -7.01
C GLU A 236 6.47 -0.28 -7.13
N PRO A 237 5.78 0.62 -7.85
CA PRO A 237 4.44 0.32 -8.32
C PRO A 237 4.50 -0.88 -9.27
N ARG A 238 3.73 -1.93 -8.99
CA ARG A 238 3.77 -3.19 -9.73
C ARG A 238 2.39 -3.79 -9.87
N LEU A 239 2.02 -4.21 -11.07
CA LEU A 239 0.81 -4.97 -11.33
C LEU A 239 0.92 -6.35 -10.68
N SER A 240 -0.05 -6.71 -9.84
CA SER A 240 -0.05 -7.97 -9.10
C SER A 240 -1.45 -8.40 -8.70
N ASP A 241 -1.64 -9.73 -8.57
CA ASP A 241 -2.86 -10.32 -8.01
C ASP A 241 -2.77 -10.33 -6.50
N GLN A 242 -3.65 -9.60 -5.83
CA GLN A 242 -3.65 -9.45 -4.38
C GLN A 242 -5.06 -9.57 -3.82
N TRP A 243 -5.16 -9.81 -2.50
CA TRP A 243 -6.42 -9.80 -1.78
C TRP A 243 -6.74 -8.42 -1.22
N PHE A 244 -7.97 -7.97 -1.40
CA PHE A 244 -8.44 -6.66 -0.99
C PHE A 244 -9.70 -6.76 -0.15
N VAL A 245 -9.84 -5.82 0.80
CA VAL A 245 -11.10 -5.51 1.49
C VAL A 245 -11.71 -4.25 0.89
N LYS A 246 -13.00 -4.31 0.52
CA LYS A 246 -13.79 -3.12 0.16
C LYS A 246 -14.01 -2.28 1.41
N MET A 247 -13.30 -1.16 1.52
CA MET A 247 -13.29 -0.37 2.76
C MET A 247 -14.45 0.60 2.87
N LYS A 248 -14.96 1.13 1.77
CA LYS A 248 -16.02 2.14 1.78
C LYS A 248 -17.27 1.71 2.54
N PRO A 249 -17.82 0.48 2.33
CA PRO A 249 -18.99 0.01 3.10
C PRO A 249 -18.72 -0.12 4.60
N LEU A 250 -17.47 -0.30 5.03
CA LEU A 250 -17.06 -0.35 6.43
C LEU A 250 -16.85 1.04 7.02
N ALA A 251 -16.45 2.01 6.21
CA ALA A 251 -16.16 3.37 6.63
C ALA A 251 -17.43 4.21 6.81
N GLU A 252 -18.43 4.04 5.96
CA GLU A 252 -19.67 4.82 5.98
C GLU A 252 -20.41 4.80 7.34
N PRO A 253 -20.61 3.65 8.03
CA PRO A 253 -21.21 3.62 9.34
C PRO A 253 -20.41 4.36 10.41
N VAL A 254 -19.07 4.29 10.32
CA VAL A 254 -18.15 4.98 11.24
C VAL A 254 -18.25 6.50 11.06
N LEU A 255 -18.28 6.99 9.82
CA LEU A 255 -18.46 8.42 9.54
C LEU A 255 -19.81 8.94 10.04
N ALA A 256 -20.89 8.16 9.85
CA ALA A 256 -22.20 8.52 10.35
C ALA A 256 -22.22 8.63 11.90
N ALA A 257 -21.61 7.67 12.58
CA ALA A 257 -21.50 7.67 14.05
C ALA A 257 -20.60 8.81 14.57
N TYR A 258 -19.48 9.09 13.88
CA TYR A 258 -18.62 10.22 14.21
C TYR A 258 -19.39 11.56 14.11
N ARG A 259 -20.08 11.79 13.00
CA ARG A 259 -20.92 12.99 12.78
C ARG A 259 -22.09 13.09 13.77
N ALA A 260 -22.55 11.97 14.32
CA ALA A 260 -23.54 11.93 15.40
C ALA A 260 -22.92 12.16 16.80
N GLY A 261 -21.59 12.27 16.92
CA GLY A 261 -20.89 12.51 18.18
C GLY A 261 -20.77 11.29 19.10
N GLU A 262 -20.87 10.06 18.56
CA GLU A 262 -20.77 8.82 19.36
C GLU A 262 -19.36 8.58 19.91
N PHE A 263 -18.33 9.14 19.27
CA PHE A 263 -16.95 9.16 19.76
C PHE A 263 -16.24 10.44 19.32
N ARG A 264 -15.11 10.76 19.98
CA ARG A 264 -14.35 11.99 19.76
C ARG A 264 -12.84 11.75 19.80
N PHE A 265 -12.08 12.69 19.24
CA PHE A 265 -10.62 12.74 19.31
C PHE A 265 -10.14 13.81 20.29
N VAL A 266 -9.06 13.50 20.98
CA VAL A 266 -8.34 14.44 21.84
C VAL A 266 -6.87 14.41 21.43
N PRO A 267 -6.33 15.54 20.94
CA PRO A 267 -6.97 16.83 20.66
C PRO A 267 -7.85 16.82 19.40
N GLU A 268 -8.84 17.69 19.35
CA GLU A 268 -9.84 17.84 18.26
C GLU A 268 -9.22 18.10 16.88
N ARG A 269 -8.02 18.67 16.82
CA ARG A 269 -7.33 18.94 15.53
C ARG A 269 -7.18 17.73 14.60
N TRP A 270 -7.29 16.51 15.12
CA TRP A 270 -7.20 15.28 14.34
C TRP A 270 -8.51 14.87 13.67
N GLU A 271 -9.61 15.51 14.04
CA GLU A 271 -10.95 15.19 13.55
C GLU A 271 -11.08 15.43 12.05
N ALA A 272 -10.66 16.61 11.57
CA ALA A 272 -10.69 16.92 10.15
C ALA A 272 -9.81 15.97 9.32
N THR A 273 -8.64 15.59 9.84
CA THR A 273 -7.73 14.63 9.19
C THR A 273 -8.36 13.23 9.12
N PHE A 274 -9.00 12.79 10.21
CA PHE A 274 -9.71 11.51 10.27
C PHE A 274 -10.87 11.48 9.27
N GLU A 275 -11.74 12.51 9.28
CA GLU A 275 -12.89 12.59 8.39
C GLU A 275 -12.47 12.59 6.93
N HIS A 276 -11.48 13.42 6.56
CA HIS A 276 -10.94 13.47 5.21
C HIS A 276 -10.39 12.12 4.74
N TRP A 277 -9.66 11.40 5.59
CA TRP A 277 -9.12 10.09 5.24
C TRP A 277 -10.23 9.05 5.04
N MET A 278 -11.23 9.05 5.93
CA MET A 278 -12.36 8.11 5.85
C MET A 278 -13.24 8.35 4.62
N ASP A 279 -13.48 9.62 4.25
CA ASP A 279 -14.25 9.98 3.04
C ASP A 279 -13.53 9.54 1.74
N ASN A 280 -12.19 9.53 1.75
CA ASN A 280 -11.36 9.18 0.60
C ASN A 280 -10.74 7.78 0.70
N ILE A 281 -11.26 6.93 1.57
CA ILE A 281 -10.68 5.61 1.82
C ILE A 281 -10.68 4.75 0.58
N ARG A 282 -9.54 4.09 0.34
CA ARG A 282 -9.35 3.11 -0.74
C ARG A 282 -9.45 1.69 -0.22
N ASP A 283 -9.66 0.75 -1.14
CA ASP A 283 -9.67 -0.67 -0.80
C ASP A 283 -8.31 -1.09 -0.23
N TRP A 284 -8.35 -1.84 0.85
CA TRP A 284 -7.18 -2.24 1.60
C TRP A 284 -6.58 -3.53 1.06
N ASN A 285 -5.34 -3.48 0.56
CA ASN A 285 -4.56 -4.67 0.23
C ASN A 285 -4.15 -5.40 1.51
N ILE A 286 -4.69 -6.60 1.72
CA ILE A 286 -4.50 -7.41 2.93
C ILE A 286 -3.54 -8.57 2.78
N SER A 287 -3.05 -8.88 1.58
CA SER A 287 -2.11 -10.00 1.37
C SER A 287 -0.65 -9.56 1.49
N ARG A 288 0.16 -10.39 2.11
CA ARG A 288 1.61 -10.22 2.26
C ARG A 288 2.32 -11.52 1.92
N GLN A 289 3.41 -11.45 1.18
CA GLN A 289 4.28 -12.55 0.78
C GLN A 289 5.38 -12.75 1.83
N LEU A 290 4.96 -13.07 3.07
CA LEU A 290 5.84 -13.21 4.23
C LEU A 290 5.70 -14.60 4.84
N TRP A 291 6.76 -15.06 5.50
CA TRP A 291 6.72 -16.35 6.19
C TRP A 291 5.91 -16.30 7.50
N TRP A 292 5.96 -15.17 8.24
CA TRP A 292 5.34 -15.03 9.55
C TRP A 292 4.02 -14.24 9.46
N GLY A 293 2.93 -14.83 9.93
CA GLY A 293 1.63 -14.19 9.99
C GLY A 293 0.46 -15.17 9.97
N HIS A 294 -0.76 -14.62 9.99
CA HIS A 294 -1.98 -15.40 9.79
C HIS A 294 -2.11 -15.77 8.31
N ARG A 295 -2.10 -17.04 7.98
CA ARG A 295 -2.30 -17.50 6.60
C ARG A 295 -3.69 -17.13 6.11
N ILE A 296 -3.79 -16.68 4.86
CA ILE A 296 -5.07 -16.38 4.22
C ILE A 296 -5.89 -17.70 4.13
N PRO A 297 -7.11 -17.73 4.70
CA PRO A 297 -7.91 -18.93 4.79
C PRO A 297 -8.73 -19.18 3.52
N VAL A 298 -8.12 -18.96 2.36
CA VAL A 298 -8.70 -19.27 1.05
C VAL A 298 -8.08 -20.54 0.51
N PHE A 299 -8.93 -21.40 -0.02
CA PHE A 299 -8.56 -22.70 -0.55
C PHE A 299 -8.99 -22.83 -2.01
N SER A 300 -8.15 -23.46 -2.82
CA SER A 300 -8.40 -23.71 -4.23
C SER A 300 -8.31 -25.21 -4.52
N CYS A 301 -9.27 -25.72 -5.28
CA CYS A 301 -9.25 -27.10 -5.73
C CYS A 301 -8.36 -27.24 -6.97
N THR A 302 -7.38 -28.14 -6.92
CA THR A 302 -6.48 -28.41 -8.05
C THR A 302 -7.16 -29.13 -9.22
N ALA A 303 -8.32 -29.79 -8.97
CA ALA A 303 -9.04 -30.57 -9.99
C ALA A 303 -10.13 -29.74 -10.69
N CYS A 304 -10.88 -28.89 -9.98
CA CYS A 304 -12.04 -28.19 -10.57
C CYS A 304 -11.94 -26.66 -10.44
N ALA A 305 -10.81 -26.12 -9.99
CA ALA A 305 -10.55 -24.69 -9.81
C ALA A 305 -11.56 -23.96 -8.90
N HIS A 306 -12.39 -24.69 -8.13
CA HIS A 306 -13.28 -24.07 -7.15
C HIS A 306 -12.46 -23.41 -6.05
N GLN A 307 -12.78 -22.15 -5.73
CA GLN A 307 -12.14 -21.37 -4.69
C GLN A 307 -13.16 -20.95 -3.63
N TRP A 308 -12.78 -21.07 -2.34
CA TRP A 308 -13.63 -20.68 -1.21
C TRP A 308 -12.79 -20.30 0.00
N ALA A 309 -13.36 -19.55 0.92
CA ALA A 309 -12.79 -19.30 2.25
C ALA A 309 -13.43 -20.26 3.26
N ASP A 310 -12.64 -20.73 4.24
CA ASP A 310 -13.12 -21.68 5.23
C ASP A 310 -12.62 -21.35 6.63
N ARG A 311 -13.45 -21.65 7.64
CA ARG A 311 -13.15 -21.48 9.07
C ARG A 311 -12.15 -22.52 9.59
N GLU A 312 -12.06 -23.66 8.91
CA GLU A 312 -11.13 -24.75 9.23
C GLU A 312 -10.35 -25.17 7.97
N ASP A 313 -9.30 -25.95 8.15
CA ASP A 313 -8.52 -26.44 7.02
C ASP A 313 -9.26 -27.63 6.36
N PRO A 314 -9.79 -27.47 5.13
CA PRO A 314 -10.54 -28.52 4.47
C PRO A 314 -9.63 -29.66 4.03
N LYS A 315 -10.10 -30.90 4.19
CA LYS A 315 -9.38 -32.11 3.73
C LYS A 315 -9.54 -32.38 2.25
N ALA A 316 -10.62 -31.91 1.66
CA ALA A 316 -10.96 -32.12 0.26
C ALA A 316 -11.91 -31.04 -0.25
N CYS A 317 -11.95 -30.87 -1.56
CA CYS A 317 -12.85 -29.91 -2.21
C CYS A 317 -14.33 -30.23 -1.93
N PRO A 318 -15.15 -29.29 -1.46
CA PRO A 318 -16.57 -29.51 -1.17
C PRO A 318 -17.39 -29.78 -2.44
N LYS A 319 -16.89 -29.41 -3.64
CA LYS A 319 -17.60 -29.62 -4.91
C LYS A 319 -17.29 -30.98 -5.57
N CYS A 320 -16.04 -31.41 -5.55
CA CYS A 320 -15.63 -32.60 -6.33
C CYS A 320 -14.80 -33.61 -5.55
N GLY A 321 -14.50 -33.38 -4.27
CA GLY A 321 -13.66 -34.27 -3.47
C GLY A 321 -12.16 -34.24 -3.81
N GLY A 322 -11.74 -33.39 -4.75
CA GLY A 322 -10.35 -33.31 -5.21
C GLY A 322 -9.40 -32.64 -4.18
N ALA A 323 -8.10 -32.72 -4.46
CA ALA A 323 -7.07 -32.13 -3.62
C ALA A 323 -7.18 -30.59 -3.53
N VAL A 324 -6.76 -30.05 -2.39
CA VAL A 324 -6.94 -28.64 -2.02
C VAL A 324 -5.61 -28.03 -1.68
N GLU A 325 -5.38 -26.81 -2.18
CA GLU A 325 -4.23 -25.97 -1.84
C GLU A 325 -4.71 -24.69 -1.15
N GLN A 326 -4.07 -24.34 -0.04
CA GLN A 326 -4.31 -23.07 0.65
C GLN A 326 -3.49 -21.96 -0.01
N ASP A 327 -4.05 -20.75 -0.06
CA ASP A 327 -3.32 -19.55 -0.48
C ASP A 327 -2.00 -19.42 0.31
N PRO A 328 -0.86 -19.18 -0.38
CA PRO A 328 0.46 -19.13 0.27
C PRO A 328 0.68 -17.86 1.09
N ASP A 329 -0.05 -16.79 0.82
CA ASP A 329 0.13 -15.49 1.44
C ASP A 329 -0.37 -15.47 2.90
N VAL A 330 0.14 -14.51 3.65
CA VAL A 330 -0.35 -14.18 4.99
C VAL A 330 -1.09 -12.85 4.97
N LEU A 331 -1.92 -12.64 5.98
CA LEU A 331 -2.65 -11.38 6.17
C LEU A 331 -1.73 -10.27 6.66
N ASP A 332 -2.03 -9.04 6.26
CA ASP A 332 -1.46 -7.83 6.83
C ASP A 332 -1.56 -7.85 8.36
N THR A 333 -0.51 -7.39 9.04
CA THR A 333 -0.45 -7.27 10.50
C THR A 333 -1.69 -6.56 11.07
N TRP A 334 -2.16 -5.51 10.38
CA TRP A 334 -3.30 -4.73 10.82
C TRP A 334 -4.63 -5.48 10.70
N PHE A 335 -4.71 -6.54 9.89
CA PHE A 335 -5.90 -7.39 9.78
C PHE A 335 -6.13 -8.24 11.04
N SER A 336 -5.14 -8.48 11.85
CA SER A 336 -5.33 -9.07 13.19
C SER A 336 -5.55 -7.97 14.23
N SER A 337 -4.75 -6.91 14.25
CA SER A 337 -4.76 -5.90 15.29
C SER A 337 -6.02 -5.03 15.34
N TRP A 338 -6.78 -4.88 14.24
CA TRP A 338 -8.06 -4.14 14.25
C TRP A 338 -9.14 -4.82 15.10
N LEU A 339 -8.98 -6.12 15.41
CA LEU A 339 -9.91 -6.89 16.25
C LEU A 339 -9.61 -6.79 17.75
N TRP A 340 -8.52 -6.10 18.11
CA TRP A 340 -8.01 -6.06 19.48
C TRP A 340 -9.07 -5.73 20.53
N PRO A 341 -9.97 -4.75 20.35
CA PRO A 341 -10.94 -4.37 21.37
C PRO A 341 -11.91 -5.46 21.78
N PHE A 342 -12.16 -6.46 20.95
CA PHE A 342 -13.16 -7.50 21.22
C PHE A 342 -12.62 -8.94 21.08
N ALA A 343 -11.69 -9.21 20.19
CA ALA A 343 -11.12 -10.56 20.05
C ALA A 343 -10.30 -10.98 21.29
N THR A 344 -9.62 -10.02 21.95
CA THR A 344 -8.92 -10.26 23.24
C THR A 344 -9.85 -10.63 24.37
N LEU A 345 -11.13 -10.30 24.25
CA LEU A 345 -12.19 -10.58 25.23
C LEU A 345 -12.97 -11.85 24.90
N GLY A 346 -12.53 -12.61 23.87
CA GLY A 346 -13.05 -13.94 23.53
C GLY A 346 -14.04 -13.97 22.37
N TRP A 347 -14.29 -12.85 21.67
CA TRP A 347 -15.09 -12.90 20.43
C TRP A 347 -14.48 -13.90 19.42
N PRO A 348 -15.28 -14.69 18.69
CA PRO A 348 -16.70 -14.55 18.40
C PRO A 348 -17.67 -15.13 19.45
N GLU A 349 -17.18 -15.74 20.51
CA GLU A 349 -18.05 -16.23 21.60
C GLU A 349 -18.58 -15.08 22.45
N ASP A 350 -19.80 -15.25 22.99
CA ASP A 350 -20.41 -14.31 23.94
C ASP A 350 -19.89 -14.58 25.37
N THR A 351 -18.68 -14.08 25.66
CA THR A 351 -18.03 -14.28 26.95
C THR A 351 -18.45 -13.27 28.02
N PRO A 352 -18.29 -13.59 29.33
CA PRO A 352 -18.47 -12.61 30.40
C PRO A 352 -17.57 -11.38 30.27
N ASP A 353 -16.31 -11.57 29.81
CA ASP A 353 -15.36 -10.48 29.60
C ASP A 353 -15.81 -9.56 28.47
N LEU A 354 -16.27 -10.12 27.36
CA LEU A 354 -16.81 -9.33 26.24
C LEU A 354 -18.01 -8.46 26.67
N ARG A 355 -18.97 -9.05 27.39
CA ARG A 355 -20.10 -8.31 27.92
C ARG A 355 -19.74 -7.23 28.93
N ARG A 356 -18.67 -7.44 29.71
CA ARG A 356 -18.23 -6.51 30.75
C ARG A 356 -17.36 -5.38 30.26
N TYR A 357 -16.45 -5.64 29.31
CA TYR A 357 -15.37 -4.73 28.95
C TYR A 357 -15.51 -4.13 27.55
N TYR A 358 -16.44 -4.61 26.72
CA TYR A 358 -16.75 -3.99 25.44
C TYR A 358 -18.07 -3.20 25.50
N PRO A 359 -18.14 -1.95 25.05
CA PRO A 359 -17.01 -1.13 24.56
C PRO A 359 -16.09 -0.64 25.70
N GLY A 360 -14.84 -0.37 25.37
CA GLY A 360 -13.94 0.39 26.22
C GLY A 360 -14.32 1.88 26.25
N HIS A 361 -13.67 2.68 27.12
CA HIS A 361 -13.96 4.11 27.24
C HIS A 361 -12.95 4.95 26.47
N THR A 362 -11.66 4.74 26.68
CA THR A 362 -10.60 5.55 26.12
C THR A 362 -9.51 4.68 25.50
N LEU A 363 -9.19 4.96 24.24
CA LEU A 363 -7.99 4.46 23.59
C LEU A 363 -6.92 5.54 23.66
N VAL A 364 -5.72 5.20 24.15
CA VAL A 364 -4.54 6.09 24.14
C VAL A 364 -3.53 5.53 23.18
N THR A 365 -3.15 6.33 22.17
CA THR A 365 -2.18 5.90 21.14
C THR A 365 -1.48 7.08 20.48
N ALA A 366 -0.48 6.79 19.63
CA ALA A 366 0.22 7.80 18.85
C ALA A 366 -0.54 8.15 17.56
N PRO A 367 -0.47 9.40 17.08
CA PRO A 367 -1.18 9.83 15.87
C PRO A 367 -0.71 9.09 14.61
N GLU A 368 0.52 8.62 14.57
CA GLU A 368 1.08 7.92 13.41
C GLU A 368 0.34 6.61 13.08
N ILE A 369 -0.35 6.01 14.04
CA ILE A 369 -1.13 4.79 13.82
C ILE A 369 -2.64 5.03 13.79
N LEU A 370 -3.07 6.28 13.61
CA LEU A 370 -4.48 6.64 13.51
C LEU A 370 -5.19 5.86 12.40
N PHE A 371 -4.61 5.83 11.21
CA PHE A 371 -5.19 5.16 10.04
C PHE A 371 -4.87 3.66 9.99
N PHE A 372 -3.70 3.27 10.49
CA PHE A 372 -3.33 1.86 10.57
C PHE A 372 -4.20 1.08 11.55
N TRP A 373 -4.50 1.67 12.70
CA TRP A 373 -5.10 0.93 13.81
C TRP A 373 -6.44 1.50 14.26
N VAL A 374 -6.50 2.79 14.63
CA VAL A 374 -7.70 3.39 15.23
C VAL A 374 -8.89 3.33 14.30
N ALA A 375 -8.75 3.85 13.07
CA ALA A 375 -9.81 3.85 12.07
C ALA A 375 -10.27 2.42 11.76
N ARG A 376 -9.34 1.48 11.64
CA ARG A 376 -9.65 0.07 11.41
C ARG A 376 -10.37 -0.58 12.58
N MET A 377 -9.96 -0.31 13.84
CA MET A 377 -10.71 -0.79 15.01
C MET A 377 -12.13 -0.25 15.08
N LEU A 378 -12.35 1.03 14.72
CA LEU A 378 -13.68 1.63 14.63
C LEU A 378 -14.52 0.89 13.59
N MET A 379 -14.00 0.66 12.38
CA MET A 379 -14.71 -0.09 11.34
C MET A 379 -15.04 -1.51 11.78
N ALA A 380 -14.08 -2.23 12.38
CA ALA A 380 -14.32 -3.58 12.88
C ALA A 380 -15.38 -3.58 14.02
N GLY A 381 -15.31 -2.61 14.92
CA GLY A 381 -16.27 -2.47 16.03
C GLY A 381 -17.70 -2.28 15.54
N TYR A 382 -17.93 -1.31 14.65
CA TYR A 382 -19.27 -1.11 14.09
C TYR A 382 -19.75 -2.29 13.25
N HIS A 383 -18.86 -2.90 12.44
CA HIS A 383 -19.26 -3.99 11.55
C HIS A 383 -19.56 -5.30 12.29
N PHE A 384 -18.73 -5.70 13.26
CA PHE A 384 -18.85 -7.01 13.94
C PHE A 384 -19.58 -6.94 15.27
N MET A 385 -19.57 -5.79 15.96
CA MET A 385 -20.14 -5.60 17.28
C MET A 385 -21.33 -4.63 17.30
N GLY A 386 -21.61 -3.93 16.19
CA GLY A 386 -22.73 -3.00 16.05
C GLY A 386 -22.57 -1.68 16.82
N LYS A 387 -21.40 -1.40 17.39
CA LYS A 387 -21.11 -0.18 18.13
C LYS A 387 -19.61 0.11 18.21
N GLN A 388 -19.29 1.35 18.59
CA GLN A 388 -17.91 1.81 18.74
C GLN A 388 -17.12 0.98 19.77
N PRO A 389 -15.82 0.71 19.52
CA PRO A 389 -14.99 0.00 20.49
C PRO A 389 -14.54 0.88 21.66
N PHE A 390 -14.60 2.21 21.52
CA PHE A 390 -14.24 3.22 22.53
C PHE A 390 -14.91 4.56 22.19
N THR A 391 -15.15 5.40 23.21
CA THR A 391 -15.83 6.69 23.07
C THR A 391 -14.84 7.86 22.94
N THR A 392 -13.61 7.70 23.37
CA THR A 392 -12.57 8.73 23.29
C THR A 392 -11.28 8.14 22.72
N VAL A 393 -10.75 8.78 21.68
CA VAL A 393 -9.40 8.51 21.13
C VAL A 393 -8.47 9.62 21.60
N TYR A 394 -7.54 9.27 22.47
CA TYR A 394 -6.55 10.20 23.01
C TYR A 394 -5.23 10.01 22.28
N LEU A 395 -4.82 11.00 21.48
CA LEU A 395 -3.60 10.96 20.70
C LEU A 395 -2.47 11.68 21.43
N THR A 396 -1.42 10.92 21.76
CA THR A 396 -0.27 11.42 22.52
C THR A 396 0.78 12.04 21.61
N GLY A 397 1.67 12.86 22.18
CA GLY A 397 2.90 13.25 21.50
C GLY A 397 3.85 12.07 21.29
N THR A 398 4.74 12.20 20.31
CA THR A 398 5.77 11.21 19.97
C THR A 398 7.14 11.73 20.39
N ALA A 399 7.94 10.89 21.06
CA ALA A 399 9.30 11.24 21.45
C ALA A 399 10.19 11.48 20.22
N ARG A 400 10.89 12.62 20.20
CA ARG A 400 11.73 13.05 19.08
C ARG A 400 13.18 13.25 19.54
N ASP A 401 14.11 13.11 18.61
CA ASP A 401 15.53 13.41 18.86
C ASP A 401 15.80 14.93 18.84
N MET A 402 17.04 15.32 19.10
CA MET A 402 17.47 16.73 19.10
C MET A 402 17.30 17.44 17.74
N GLN A 403 17.13 16.68 16.66
CA GLN A 403 16.84 17.18 15.30
C GLN A 403 15.34 17.14 14.99
N HIS A 404 14.49 16.98 15.99
CA HIS A 404 13.03 16.85 15.86
C HIS A 404 12.54 15.65 15.03
N ARG A 405 13.41 14.66 14.76
CA ARG A 405 13.01 13.41 14.08
C ARG A 405 12.46 12.43 15.09
N ARG A 406 11.49 11.61 14.68
CA ARG A 406 11.00 10.51 15.50
C ARG A 406 12.14 9.59 15.92
N MET A 407 12.26 9.33 17.22
CA MET A 407 13.24 8.37 17.72
C MET A 407 12.96 6.97 17.18
N SER A 408 13.98 6.29 16.65
CA SER A 408 13.88 4.92 16.19
C SER A 408 15.18 4.13 16.47
N LYS A 409 15.04 2.81 16.62
CA LYS A 409 16.19 1.91 16.77
C LYS A 409 17.04 1.87 15.51
N SER A 410 16.43 1.93 14.34
CA SER A 410 17.12 1.91 13.03
C SER A 410 18.00 3.14 12.79
N LEU A 411 17.64 4.29 13.36
CA LEU A 411 18.42 5.53 13.29
C LEU A 411 19.46 5.63 14.44
N GLY A 412 19.49 4.67 15.36
CA GLY A 412 20.34 4.75 16.56
C GLY A 412 19.99 5.90 17.52
N SER A 413 18.84 6.57 17.29
CA SER A 413 18.39 7.72 18.10
C SER A 413 17.47 7.31 19.25
N GLY A 414 17.11 6.04 19.35
CA GLY A 414 16.26 5.52 20.42
C GLY A 414 17.00 5.44 21.75
N ILE A 415 16.46 6.06 22.80
CA ILE A 415 16.94 5.93 24.18
C ILE A 415 16.24 4.74 24.82
N ASP A 416 17.01 3.79 25.39
CA ASP A 416 16.38 2.70 26.16
C ASP A 416 15.81 3.26 27.47
N PRO A 417 14.50 3.15 27.72
CA PRO A 417 13.91 3.63 28.95
C PRO A 417 14.49 2.96 30.20
N LEU A 418 15.07 1.75 30.10
CA LEU A 418 15.71 1.09 31.24
C LEU A 418 17.02 1.78 31.65
N ASP A 419 17.77 2.36 30.70
CA ASP A 419 18.98 3.14 31.01
C ASP A 419 18.61 4.39 31.80
N VAL A 420 17.54 5.08 31.35
CA VAL A 420 17.02 6.27 32.06
C VAL A 420 16.50 5.90 33.45
N VAL A 421 15.79 4.76 33.58
CA VAL A 421 15.31 4.25 34.89
C VAL A 421 16.49 3.91 35.78
N GLY A 422 17.58 3.37 35.25
CA GLY A 422 18.80 3.06 35.98
C GLY A 422 19.50 4.30 36.55
N LEU A 423 19.46 5.42 35.81
CA LEU A 423 20.13 6.68 36.21
C LEU A 423 19.25 7.55 37.11
N TYR A 424 17.96 7.67 36.81
CA TYR A 424 17.08 8.68 37.43
C TYR A 424 15.86 8.10 38.16
N GLY A 425 15.61 6.81 38.02
CA GLY A 425 14.43 6.13 38.57
C GLY A 425 13.20 6.19 37.64
N ALA A 426 12.27 5.28 37.84
CA ALA A 426 11.05 5.17 37.00
C ALA A 426 10.12 6.37 37.16
N ASP A 427 9.99 6.93 38.37
CA ASP A 427 9.12 8.06 38.66
C ASP A 427 9.58 9.33 37.92
N ALA A 428 10.91 9.59 37.89
CA ALA A 428 11.46 10.72 37.14
C ALA A 428 11.20 10.59 35.64
N LEU A 429 11.39 9.41 35.05
CA LEU A 429 11.07 9.16 33.64
C LEU A 429 9.59 9.40 33.34
N ARG A 430 8.70 8.83 34.15
CA ARG A 430 7.24 8.99 34.00
C ARG A 430 6.82 10.45 34.11
N TRP A 431 7.33 11.15 35.12
CA TRP A 431 7.05 12.57 35.28
C TRP A 431 7.50 13.40 34.06
N ALA A 432 8.74 13.17 33.59
CA ALA A 432 9.29 13.91 32.45
C ALA A 432 8.45 13.69 31.17
N LEU A 433 8.01 12.46 30.89
CA LEU A 433 7.19 12.14 29.74
C LEU A 433 5.79 12.79 29.84
N LEU A 434 5.17 12.80 31.03
CA LEU A 434 3.85 13.42 31.22
C LEU A 434 3.90 14.94 31.26
N ALA A 435 4.88 15.51 31.91
CA ALA A 435 5.02 16.96 32.03
C ALA A 435 5.54 17.64 30.76
N GLY A 436 6.41 16.95 30.00
CA GLY A 436 6.99 17.46 28.76
C GLY A 436 6.19 17.12 27.50
N GLY A 437 5.20 16.23 27.60
CA GLY A 437 4.39 15.81 26.46
C GLY A 437 3.32 16.83 26.12
N ALA A 438 3.49 17.56 25.02
CA ALA A 438 2.39 18.32 24.45
C ALA A 438 1.31 17.33 23.89
N LEU A 439 0.04 17.62 24.16
CA LEU A 439 -1.09 16.84 23.66
C LEU A 439 -1.03 16.75 22.12
N GLY A 440 -0.75 15.55 21.59
CA GLY A 440 -0.79 15.24 20.17
C GLY A 440 0.21 16.06 19.32
N ALA A 441 1.35 16.44 19.88
CA ALA A 441 2.39 17.17 19.15
C ALA A 441 3.12 16.30 18.11
#